data_47f3accc2b3b5494ea67b4f548a38514
#
_entry.id   47f3accc2b3b5494ea67b4f548a38514
#
_cell.length_a   1.000
_cell.length_b   1.000
_cell.length_c   1.000
_cell.angle_alpha   90.00
_cell.angle_beta   90.00
_cell.angle_gamma   90.00
#
_symmetry.space_group_name_H-M   'P 1'
#
loop_
_entity.id
_entity.type
_entity.pdbx_description
1 polymer ?
#
loop_
_entity_poly.entity_id
_entity_poly.type
_entity_poly.pdbx_seq_one_letter_code
_entity_poly.pdbx_strand_id
1 'polypeptide(L)'
;MKIISRNLLLFAALLLIYTLLFRFGLGALLTQKKWFWVVIISVLYGGLIFVTALMTGRRDGKENFIFDAGFRWNFTTFVVWGIASEAWFLLGLHSTYESIRAVHITLFIWGGFLFLHFILFLILRRRTIKGVHKTDIFE
;
A
#
# COMPACT_ATOMS: atom_id res chain seq x y z
N MET A 1 -5.51 6.86 21.11
CA MET A 1 -5.63 6.75 19.63
C MET A 1 -4.57 5.77 19.16
N LYS A 2 -4.97 4.60 18.66
CA LYS A 2 -4.00 3.59 18.18
C LYS A 2 -3.66 3.90 16.72
N ILE A 3 -2.46 4.36 16.43
CA ILE A 3 -1.98 4.62 15.05
C ILE A 3 -1.98 3.31 14.25
N ILE A 4 -1.62 2.20 14.88
CA ILE A 4 -1.64 0.85 14.31
C ILE A 4 -2.89 0.15 14.82
N SER A 5 -3.86 -0.06 13.91
CA SER A 5 -5.08 -0.78 14.20
C SER A 5 -4.95 -2.27 13.86
N ARG A 6 -5.80 -3.12 14.44
CA ARG A 6 -5.89 -4.54 14.09
C ARG A 6 -6.19 -4.74 12.60
N ASN A 7 -7.05 -3.90 12.03
CA ASN A 7 -7.43 -3.95 10.62
C ASN A 7 -6.24 -3.61 9.70
N LEU A 8 -5.39 -2.66 10.11
CA LEU A 8 -4.16 -2.31 9.38
C LEU A 8 -3.12 -3.45 9.41
N LEU A 9 -2.95 -4.12 10.55
CA LEU A 9 -2.07 -5.28 10.66
C LEU A 9 -2.57 -6.46 9.81
N LEU A 10 -3.86 -6.72 9.80
CA LEU A 10 -4.47 -7.75 8.97
C LEU A 10 -4.27 -7.43 7.48
N PHE A 11 -4.45 -6.17 7.09
CA PHE A 11 -4.15 -5.72 5.75
C PHE A 11 -2.69 -5.93 5.36
N ALA A 12 -1.74 -5.56 6.24
CA ALA A 12 -0.31 -5.73 5.98
C ALA A 12 0.07 -7.22 5.80
N ALA A 13 -0.49 -8.11 6.61
CA ALA A 13 -0.27 -9.56 6.50
C ALA A 13 -0.80 -10.13 5.19
N LEU A 14 -2.03 -9.78 4.80
CA LEU A 14 -2.62 -10.20 3.52
C LEU A 14 -1.83 -9.65 2.34
N LEU A 15 -1.42 -8.39 2.41
CA LEU A 15 -0.62 -7.73 1.40
C LEU A 15 0.73 -8.43 1.19
N LEU A 16 1.39 -8.84 2.27
CA LEU A 16 2.65 -9.60 2.20
C LEU A 16 2.44 -10.92 1.45
N ILE A 17 1.39 -11.67 1.80
CA ILE A 17 1.03 -12.92 1.13
C ILE A 17 0.77 -12.69 -0.37
N TYR A 18 -0.04 -11.68 -0.71
CA TYR A 18 -0.34 -11.35 -2.12
C TYR A 18 0.92 -10.94 -2.89
N THR A 19 1.81 -10.18 -2.25
CA THR A 19 3.07 -9.74 -2.88
C THR A 19 3.99 -10.92 -3.15
N LEU A 20 4.12 -11.86 -2.23
CA LEU A 20 4.93 -13.07 -2.43
C LEU A 20 4.37 -13.94 -3.54
N LEU A 21 3.05 -14.21 -3.54
CA LEU A 21 2.39 -14.97 -4.59
C LEU A 21 2.54 -14.31 -5.97
N PHE A 22 2.35 -12.97 -6.02
CA PHE A 22 2.55 -12.20 -7.23
C PHE A 22 3.99 -12.30 -7.75
N ARG A 23 4.99 -12.18 -6.88
CA ARG A 23 6.40 -12.30 -7.25
C ARG A 23 6.74 -13.68 -7.84
N PHE A 24 6.26 -14.75 -7.23
CA PHE A 24 6.42 -16.10 -7.77
C PHE A 24 5.78 -16.24 -9.16
N GLY A 25 4.53 -15.81 -9.31
CA GLY A 25 3.82 -15.84 -10.58
C GLY A 25 4.50 -14.98 -11.64
N LEU A 26 4.94 -13.78 -11.27
CA LEU A 26 5.66 -12.87 -12.17
C LEU A 26 6.95 -13.49 -12.69
N GLY A 27 7.80 -14.02 -11.81
CA GLY A 27 9.06 -14.66 -12.18
C GLY A 27 8.84 -15.85 -13.14
N ALA A 28 7.86 -16.72 -12.87
CA ALA A 28 7.51 -17.84 -13.72
C ALA A 28 7.03 -17.41 -15.11
N LEU A 29 6.16 -16.40 -15.19
CA LEU A 29 5.62 -15.90 -16.46
C LEU A 29 6.66 -15.14 -17.29
N LEU A 30 7.54 -14.38 -16.65
CA LEU A 30 8.64 -13.67 -17.31
C LEU A 30 9.64 -14.67 -17.92
N THR A 31 10.00 -15.71 -17.18
CA THR A 31 10.89 -16.77 -17.70
C THR A 31 10.30 -17.47 -18.91
N GLN A 32 8.98 -17.65 -18.96
CA GLN A 32 8.24 -18.22 -20.09
C GLN A 32 7.93 -17.21 -21.20
N LYS A 33 8.32 -15.92 -21.04
CA LYS A 33 8.04 -14.80 -21.97
C LYS A 33 6.55 -14.59 -22.26
N LYS A 34 5.68 -14.90 -21.29
CA LYS A 34 4.22 -14.78 -21.40
C LYS A 34 3.73 -13.39 -21.00
N TRP A 35 4.09 -12.36 -21.75
CA TRP A 35 3.83 -10.95 -21.44
C TRP A 35 2.37 -10.61 -21.23
N PHE A 36 1.46 -11.20 -21.99
CA PHE A 36 0.01 -11.01 -21.81
C PHE A 36 -0.45 -11.42 -20.41
N TRP A 37 -0.01 -12.57 -19.93
CA TRP A 37 -0.34 -13.06 -18.60
C TRP A 37 0.32 -12.24 -17.47
N VAL A 38 1.47 -11.64 -17.74
CA VAL A 38 2.11 -10.69 -16.81
C VAL A 38 1.20 -9.48 -16.55
N VAL A 39 0.58 -8.93 -17.60
CA VAL A 39 -0.37 -7.82 -17.45
C VAL A 39 -1.60 -8.26 -16.65
N ILE A 40 -2.17 -9.44 -16.96
CA ILE A 40 -3.35 -9.94 -16.25
C ILE A 40 -3.07 -10.11 -14.76
N ILE A 41 -1.98 -10.80 -14.39
CA ILE A 41 -1.69 -11.03 -12.97
C ILE A 41 -1.36 -9.70 -12.23
N SER A 42 -0.78 -8.71 -12.92
CA SER A 42 -0.52 -7.38 -12.34
C SER A 42 -1.82 -6.63 -12.05
N VAL A 43 -2.78 -6.67 -12.97
CA VAL A 43 -4.12 -6.07 -12.76
C VAL A 43 -4.86 -6.76 -11.63
N LEU A 44 -4.84 -8.11 -11.60
CA LEU A 44 -5.47 -8.89 -10.53
C LEU A 44 -4.83 -8.57 -9.17
N TYR A 45 -3.51 -8.51 -9.09
CA TYR A 45 -2.80 -8.14 -7.88
C TYR A 45 -3.17 -6.74 -7.38
N GLY A 46 -3.17 -5.74 -8.26
CA GLY A 46 -3.60 -4.38 -7.92
C GLY A 46 -5.06 -4.32 -7.45
N GLY A 47 -5.95 -5.05 -8.14
CA GLY A 47 -7.36 -5.17 -7.77
C GLY A 47 -7.57 -5.80 -6.38
N LEU A 48 -6.85 -6.88 -6.07
CA LEU A 48 -6.89 -7.52 -4.76
C LEU A 48 -6.45 -6.58 -3.63
N ILE A 49 -5.35 -5.86 -3.83
CA ILE A 49 -4.86 -4.85 -2.86
C ILE A 49 -5.92 -3.78 -2.66
N PHE A 50 -6.47 -3.24 -3.74
CA PHE A 50 -7.46 -2.18 -3.69
C PHE A 50 -8.73 -2.60 -2.92
N VAL A 51 -9.30 -3.76 -3.25
CA VAL A 51 -10.49 -4.30 -2.58
C VAL A 51 -10.20 -4.55 -1.10
N THR A 52 -9.07 -5.17 -0.77
CA THR A 52 -8.68 -5.46 0.61
C THR A 52 -8.48 -4.18 1.41
N ALA A 53 -7.84 -3.15 0.82
CA ALA A 53 -7.67 -1.84 1.44
C ALA A 53 -9.02 -1.15 1.71
N LEU A 54 -9.95 -1.21 0.74
CA LEU A 54 -11.31 -0.66 0.93
C LEU A 54 -12.06 -1.36 2.05
N MET A 55 -12.02 -2.69 2.10
CA MET A 55 -12.75 -3.47 3.12
C MET A 55 -12.19 -3.21 4.51
N THR A 56 -10.86 -3.29 4.67
CA THR A 56 -10.20 -3.07 5.97
C THR A 56 -10.27 -1.60 6.38
N GLY A 57 -10.11 -0.67 5.44
CA GLY A 57 -10.21 0.76 5.69
C GLY A 57 -11.61 1.22 6.12
N ARG A 58 -12.67 0.68 5.49
CA ARG A 58 -14.05 0.96 5.91
C ARG A 58 -14.36 0.44 7.31
N ARG A 59 -13.83 -0.75 7.68
CA ARG A 59 -13.96 -1.28 9.04
C ARG A 59 -13.22 -0.43 10.05
N ASP A 60 -11.98 -0.07 9.74
CA ASP A 60 -11.15 0.76 10.61
C ASP A 60 -11.76 2.15 10.84
N GLY A 61 -12.30 2.79 9.80
CA GLY A 61 -12.97 4.09 9.90
C GLY A 61 -14.21 4.07 10.82
N LYS A 62 -14.93 2.93 10.89
CA LYS A 62 -16.06 2.76 11.81
C LYS A 62 -15.61 2.57 13.27
N GLU A 63 -14.47 1.89 13.48
CA GLU A 63 -13.97 1.56 14.82
C GLU A 63 -13.15 2.69 15.45
N ASN A 64 -12.38 3.42 14.65
CA ASN A 64 -11.35 4.33 15.15
C ASN A 64 -11.59 5.81 14.85
N PHE A 65 -12.60 6.17 14.05
CA PHE A 65 -12.95 7.55 13.67
C PHE A 65 -11.75 8.39 13.17
N ILE A 66 -10.76 7.74 12.55
CA ILE A 66 -9.56 8.43 12.05
C ILE A 66 -9.76 8.73 10.57
N PHE A 67 -9.87 10.01 10.25
CA PHE A 67 -9.86 10.48 8.87
C PHE A 67 -8.42 10.74 8.43
N ASP A 68 -7.82 9.77 7.70
CA ASP A 68 -6.47 9.88 7.16
C ASP A 68 -6.42 9.84 5.63
N ALA A 69 -7.56 9.97 4.97
CA ALA A 69 -7.69 9.90 3.50
C ALA A 69 -6.99 8.69 2.88
N GLY A 70 -6.89 7.56 3.60
CA GLY A 70 -6.22 6.34 3.15
C GLY A 70 -4.68 6.39 3.21
N PHE A 71 -4.09 7.43 3.79
CA PHE A 71 -2.62 7.56 3.87
C PHE A 71 -1.95 6.37 4.56
N ARG A 72 -2.51 5.86 5.68
CA ARG A 72 -1.95 4.71 6.40
C ARG A 72 -1.91 3.45 5.53
N TRP A 73 -2.95 3.20 4.73
CA TRP A 73 -3.00 2.05 3.80
C TRP A 73 -1.98 2.19 2.69
N ASN A 74 -1.90 3.37 2.06
CA ASN A 74 -0.92 3.63 1.01
C ASN A 74 0.52 3.51 1.54
N PHE A 75 0.81 4.08 2.71
CA PHE A 75 2.10 3.95 3.36
C PHE A 75 2.45 2.49 3.71
N THR A 76 1.49 1.73 4.27
CA THR A 76 1.69 0.30 4.57
C THR A 76 1.96 -0.50 3.30
N THR A 77 1.24 -0.20 2.21
CA THR A 77 1.48 -0.86 0.92
C THR A 77 2.89 -0.57 0.40
N PHE A 78 3.31 0.68 0.46
CA PHE A 78 4.66 1.09 0.06
C PHE A 78 5.75 0.35 0.84
N VAL A 79 5.63 0.31 2.17
CA VAL A 79 6.62 -0.33 3.05
C VAL A 79 6.65 -1.84 2.85
N VAL A 80 5.50 -2.52 2.87
CA VAL A 80 5.42 -3.98 2.73
C VAL A 80 5.90 -4.41 1.34
N TRP A 81 5.45 -3.72 0.29
CA TRP A 81 5.88 -4.04 -1.07
C TRP A 81 7.38 -3.78 -1.27
N GLY A 82 7.91 -2.68 -0.74
CA GLY A 82 9.33 -2.34 -0.80
C GLY A 82 10.19 -3.40 -0.12
N ILE A 83 9.89 -3.70 1.15
CA ILE A 83 10.65 -4.70 1.93
C ILE A 83 10.57 -6.09 1.26
N ALA A 84 9.38 -6.53 0.85
CA ALA A 84 9.21 -7.81 0.19
C ALA A 84 9.98 -7.88 -1.14
N SER A 85 10.01 -6.80 -1.91
CA SER A 85 10.75 -6.72 -3.17
C SER A 85 12.26 -6.75 -2.98
N GLU A 86 12.79 -5.98 -2.04
CA GLU A 86 14.22 -6.00 -1.71
C GLU A 86 14.65 -7.40 -1.19
N ALA A 87 13.88 -7.97 -0.26
CA ALA A 87 14.15 -9.32 0.25
C ALA A 87 14.14 -10.37 -0.86
N TRP A 88 13.23 -10.24 -1.85
CA TRP A 88 13.15 -11.12 -3.00
C TRP A 88 14.46 -11.15 -3.82
N PHE A 89 15.05 -9.98 -4.06
CA PHE A 89 16.32 -9.87 -4.76
C PHE A 89 17.50 -10.32 -3.89
N LEU A 90 17.53 -9.99 -2.61
CA LEU A 90 18.57 -10.41 -1.68
C LEU A 90 18.65 -11.94 -1.52
N LEU A 91 17.49 -12.62 -1.56
CA LEU A 91 17.39 -14.07 -1.49
C LEU A 91 17.66 -14.78 -2.83
N GLY A 92 17.92 -14.02 -3.89
CA GLY A 92 18.19 -14.59 -5.22
C GLY A 92 16.98 -15.28 -5.88
N LEU A 93 15.75 -14.95 -5.45
CA LEU A 93 14.51 -15.57 -5.95
C LEU A 93 13.99 -14.93 -7.24
N HIS A 94 14.63 -13.84 -7.69
CA HIS A 94 14.25 -13.10 -8.90
C HIS A 94 14.59 -13.86 -10.17
N SER A 95 13.79 -13.65 -11.22
CA SER A 95 14.10 -14.17 -12.54
C SER A 95 15.16 -13.32 -13.24
N THR A 96 15.85 -13.87 -14.26
CA THR A 96 16.85 -13.15 -15.07
C THR A 96 16.28 -11.94 -15.82
N TYR A 97 14.96 -11.87 -15.96
CA TYR A 97 14.25 -10.76 -16.62
C TYR A 97 13.78 -9.68 -15.63
N GLU A 98 13.95 -9.89 -14.34
CA GLU A 98 13.65 -8.89 -13.31
C GLU A 98 14.90 -8.03 -13.02
N SER A 99 14.68 -6.73 -12.76
CA SER A 99 15.76 -5.80 -12.45
C SER A 99 15.52 -5.11 -11.11
N ILE A 100 16.48 -5.17 -10.20
CA ILE A 100 16.47 -4.42 -8.95
C ILE A 100 16.35 -2.91 -9.19
N ARG A 101 16.93 -2.41 -10.28
CA ARG A 101 16.82 -1.00 -10.68
C ARG A 101 15.37 -0.59 -10.93
N ALA A 102 14.55 -1.47 -11.53
CA ALA A 102 13.13 -1.22 -11.74
C ALA A 102 12.38 -1.10 -10.40
N VAL A 103 12.74 -1.92 -9.39
CA VAL A 103 12.20 -1.81 -8.04
C VAL A 103 12.53 -0.45 -7.43
N HIS A 104 13.80 -0.04 -7.48
CA HIS A 104 14.25 1.25 -6.92
C HIS A 104 13.58 2.45 -7.61
N ILE A 105 13.45 2.43 -8.94
CA ILE A 105 12.74 3.49 -9.69
C ILE A 105 11.27 3.55 -9.26
N THR A 106 10.61 2.40 -9.13
CA THR A 106 9.21 2.33 -8.66
C THR A 106 9.06 2.90 -7.26
N LEU A 107 9.96 2.51 -6.33
CA LEU A 107 9.96 3.05 -4.97
C LEU A 107 10.21 4.55 -4.94
N PHE A 108 11.11 5.06 -5.78
CA PHE A 108 11.40 6.49 -5.84
C PHE A 108 10.18 7.29 -6.34
N ILE A 109 9.58 6.87 -7.44
CA ILE A 109 8.38 7.53 -8.00
C ILE A 109 7.21 7.45 -7.01
N TRP A 110 6.94 6.25 -6.47
CA TRP A 110 5.85 6.05 -5.51
C TRP A 110 6.09 6.80 -4.21
N GLY A 111 7.33 6.83 -3.71
CA GLY A 111 7.73 7.64 -2.54
C GLY A 111 7.46 9.13 -2.74
N GLY A 112 7.69 9.66 -3.94
CA GLY A 112 7.35 11.03 -4.30
C GLY A 112 5.84 11.30 -4.22
N PHE A 113 5.01 10.41 -4.79
CA PHE A 113 3.55 10.51 -4.66
C PHE A 113 3.08 10.35 -3.21
N LEU A 114 3.69 9.45 -2.45
CA LEU A 114 3.38 9.25 -1.04
C LEU A 114 3.71 10.50 -0.21
N PHE A 115 4.80 11.18 -0.52
CA PHE A 115 5.17 12.44 0.13
C PHE A 115 4.14 13.55 -0.17
N LEU A 116 3.68 13.68 -1.41
CA LEU A 116 2.59 14.60 -1.75
C LEU A 116 1.30 14.25 -1.01
N HIS A 117 0.96 12.97 -0.93
CA HIS A 117 -0.20 12.50 -0.17
C HIS A 117 -0.08 12.81 1.32
N PHE A 118 1.13 12.71 1.88
CA PHE A 118 1.39 13.11 3.27
C PHE A 118 1.16 14.60 3.52
N ILE A 119 1.61 15.46 2.59
CA ILE A 119 1.35 16.90 2.68
C ILE A 119 -0.16 17.18 2.66
N LEU A 120 -0.90 16.56 1.74
CA LEU A 120 -2.36 16.68 1.67
C LEU A 120 -3.04 16.21 2.97
N PHE A 121 -2.59 15.08 3.51
CA PHE A 121 -3.06 14.58 4.82
C PHE A 121 -2.86 15.62 5.93
N LEU A 122 -1.69 16.25 6.02
CA LEU A 122 -1.41 17.27 7.03
C LEU A 122 -2.29 18.52 6.87
N ILE A 123 -2.53 18.96 5.63
CA ILE A 123 -3.40 20.12 5.34
C ILE A 123 -4.85 19.83 5.76
N LEU A 124 -5.37 18.65 5.38
CA LEU A 124 -6.74 18.25 5.72
C LEU A 124 -6.91 18.10 7.23
N ARG A 125 -5.96 17.49 7.91
CA ARG A 125 -5.98 17.35 9.38
C ARG A 125 -6.02 18.70 10.10
N ARG A 126 -5.23 19.69 9.64
CA ARG A 126 -5.26 21.05 10.22
C ARG A 126 -6.61 21.74 10.05
N ARG A 127 -7.29 21.51 8.92
CA ARG A 127 -8.62 22.10 8.66
C ARG A 127 -9.70 21.49 9.55
N THR A 128 -9.67 20.20 9.78
CA THR A 128 -10.63 19.48 10.63
C THR A 128 -10.54 19.95 12.08
N ILE A 129 -9.34 20.14 12.61
CA ILE A 129 -9.13 20.63 13.98
C ILE A 129 -9.62 22.08 14.15
N LYS A 130 -9.50 22.94 13.12
CA LYS A 130 -9.98 24.33 13.19
C LYS A 130 -11.50 24.45 13.10
N GLY A 131 -12.19 23.48 12.47
CA GLY A 131 -13.65 23.47 12.35
C GLY A 131 -14.40 23.03 13.60
N VAL A 132 -13.80 22.20 14.44
CA VAL A 132 -14.43 21.66 15.68
C VAL A 132 -14.39 22.67 16.86
N HIS A 133 -13.56 23.70 16.79
CA HIS A 133 -13.27 24.56 17.96
C HIS A 133 -14.23 25.74 18.20
N LYS A 134 -15.30 25.91 17.41
CA LYS A 134 -16.16 27.11 17.57
C LYS A 134 -17.64 26.88 17.83
N THR A 135 -18.18 25.69 17.66
CA THR A 135 -19.64 25.47 17.78
C THR A 135 -20.08 24.51 18.88
N ASP A 136 -19.22 23.59 19.35
CA ASP A 136 -19.67 22.50 20.23
C ASP A 136 -19.24 22.60 21.69
N ILE A 137 -18.74 23.77 22.14
CA ILE A 137 -18.30 23.97 23.53
C ILE A 137 -19.28 24.80 24.34
N PHE A 138 -20.31 25.38 23.71
CA PHE A 138 -21.23 26.34 24.36
C PHE A 138 -22.73 26.04 24.16
N GLU A 139 -23.13 24.79 23.95
CA GLU A 139 -24.53 24.38 24.16
C GLU A 139 -24.66 23.40 25.30
#